data_1d752c63f1c39556be14260d1d7e0dbe
#
_entry.id   1d752c63f1c39556be14260d1d7e0dbe
#
_cell.length_a   1.000
_cell.length_b   1.000
_cell.length_c   1.000
_cell.angle_alpha   90.00
_cell.angle_beta   90.00
_cell.angle_gamma   90.00
#
_symmetry.space_group_name_H-M   'P 1'
#
loop_
_entity.id
_entity.type
_entity.pdbx_description
1 polymer ?
#
loop_
_entity_poly.entity_id
_entity_poly.type
_entity_poly.pdbx_seq_one_letter_code
_entity_poly.pdbx_strand_id
1 'polypeptide(L)'
;MTAPAFALLLALSLPLTLSAQQSLLRPSDIDTLPAKPATARIAYGPDSLQFGDLRLPGTPGPHPVVIVIHGGCWVSRFANIRNSTALADALRDAGFATWNVEYRRTDSPGGGWPNTFLDVARATDHLRELATRYALDLTRTIAIGHSAGGHLALWLAAADRVPPTSEIARTDPLRLRGVVALAGIADLADFRTYTANICGDVIDPLMGGSPEQQPARYAAGSPVALFPLSVPQVQIVGALDRVMPARAREAHEAAARASGSAFELIVIEGAGHHEVMSPRSSAWPAIERSVRRLLAP
;
A
#
# COMPACT_ATOMS: atom_id res chain seq x y z
N MET A 1 -38.63 52.85 -52.84
CA MET A 1 -39.01 51.47 -52.52
C MET A 1 -37.73 50.76 -52.02
N THR A 2 -37.54 50.70 -50.73
CA THR A 2 -36.35 50.13 -50.04
C THR A 2 -36.75 48.80 -49.48
N ALA A 3 -36.06 47.71 -49.91
CA ALA A 3 -36.24 46.34 -49.38
C ALA A 3 -35.46 46.18 -48.07
N PRO A 4 -35.99 45.46 -47.08
CA PRO A 4 -35.24 45.18 -45.87
C PRO A 4 -34.32 43.94 -46.07
N ALA A 5 -33.07 44.06 -45.62
CA ALA A 5 -32.14 42.96 -45.53
C ALA A 5 -32.44 42.08 -44.27
N PHE A 6 -32.75 40.82 -44.51
CA PHE A 6 -32.84 39.80 -43.44
C PHE A 6 -31.45 39.29 -43.10
N ALA A 7 -30.97 39.56 -41.88
CA ALA A 7 -29.76 38.93 -41.34
C ALA A 7 -30.11 37.56 -40.76
N LEU A 8 -29.54 36.52 -41.34
CA LEU A 8 -29.67 35.13 -40.87
C LEU A 8 -28.63 34.89 -39.74
N LEU A 9 -29.09 34.84 -38.50
CA LEU A 9 -28.25 34.42 -37.34
C LEU A 9 -28.09 32.90 -37.35
N LEU A 10 -26.90 32.43 -37.73
CA LEU A 10 -26.51 31.04 -37.57
C LEU A 10 -26.16 30.80 -36.09
N ALA A 11 -27.02 30.11 -35.37
CA ALA A 11 -26.71 29.60 -34.01
C ALA A 11 -25.79 28.41 -34.13
N LEU A 12 -24.50 28.57 -33.79
CA LEU A 12 -23.56 27.45 -33.59
C LEU A 12 -23.92 26.71 -32.27
N SER A 13 -24.56 25.58 -32.38
CA SER A 13 -24.75 24.66 -31.27
C SER A 13 -23.44 23.87 -31.07
N LEU A 14 -22.65 24.26 -30.07
CA LEU A 14 -21.56 23.44 -29.57
C LEU A 14 -22.14 22.18 -28.90
N PRO A 15 -21.66 20.95 -29.26
CA PRO A 15 -22.09 19.76 -28.54
C PRO A 15 -21.50 19.81 -27.13
N LEU A 16 -22.37 19.86 -26.12
CA LEU A 16 -22.03 19.56 -24.74
C LEU A 16 -21.65 18.08 -24.67
N THR A 17 -20.37 17.77 -24.71
CA THR A 17 -19.89 16.45 -24.34
C THR A 17 -20.11 16.28 -22.84
N LEU A 18 -21.20 15.60 -22.45
CA LEU A 18 -21.32 15.05 -21.11
C LEU A 18 -20.16 14.09 -20.92
N SER A 19 -19.12 14.51 -20.22
CA SER A 19 -18.12 13.60 -19.68
C SER A 19 -18.85 12.69 -18.67
N ALA A 20 -19.04 11.43 -19.02
CA ALA A 20 -19.58 10.44 -18.10
C ALA A 20 -18.67 10.42 -16.87
N GLN A 21 -19.20 10.84 -15.71
CA GLN A 21 -18.46 10.82 -14.46
C GLN A 21 -18.15 9.36 -14.13
N GLN A 22 -16.90 8.97 -14.32
CA GLN A 22 -16.46 7.60 -14.10
C GLN A 22 -16.65 7.28 -12.61
N SER A 23 -17.45 6.28 -12.30
CA SER A 23 -17.65 5.86 -10.91
C SER A 23 -16.35 5.33 -10.33
N LEU A 24 -15.99 5.76 -9.12
CA LEU A 24 -14.80 5.29 -8.42
C LEU A 24 -14.92 3.78 -8.11
N LEU A 25 -13.78 3.09 -8.16
CA LEU A 25 -13.69 1.67 -7.84
C LEU A 25 -14.01 1.39 -6.37
N ARG A 26 -14.68 0.27 -6.14
CA ARG A 26 -14.98 -0.30 -4.81
C ARG A 26 -14.02 -1.46 -4.50
N PRO A 27 -13.89 -1.89 -3.24
CA PRO A 27 -13.10 -3.08 -2.89
C PRO A 27 -13.44 -4.31 -3.73
N SER A 28 -14.74 -4.57 -3.95
CA SER A 28 -15.22 -5.70 -4.75
C SER A 28 -14.78 -5.66 -6.22
N ASP A 29 -14.60 -4.47 -6.77
CA ASP A 29 -14.15 -4.31 -8.15
C ASP A 29 -12.68 -4.73 -8.29
N ILE A 30 -11.87 -4.50 -7.24
CA ILE A 30 -10.48 -4.95 -7.16
C ILE A 30 -10.39 -6.48 -6.99
N ASP A 31 -11.21 -7.06 -6.10
CA ASP A 31 -11.22 -8.50 -5.83
C ASP A 31 -11.61 -9.35 -7.05
N THR A 32 -12.29 -8.75 -8.01
CA THR A 32 -12.72 -9.41 -9.27
C THR A 32 -11.76 -9.22 -10.42
N LEU A 33 -10.69 -8.44 -10.26
CA LEU A 33 -9.67 -8.28 -11.29
C LEU A 33 -8.99 -9.62 -11.61
N PRO A 34 -8.81 -9.96 -12.89
CA PRO A 34 -8.16 -11.20 -13.26
C PRO A 34 -6.68 -11.16 -12.87
N ALA A 35 -6.19 -12.31 -12.42
CA ALA A 35 -4.79 -12.55 -12.15
C ALA A 35 -4.45 -14.01 -12.47
N LYS A 36 -3.23 -14.26 -12.93
CA LYS A 36 -2.73 -15.62 -13.13
C LYS A 36 -2.46 -16.28 -11.77
N PRO A 37 -2.48 -17.62 -11.69
CA PRO A 37 -2.11 -18.34 -10.49
C PRO A 37 -0.71 -17.94 -9.99
N ALA A 38 -0.51 -17.99 -8.67
CA ALA A 38 0.81 -17.86 -8.08
C ALA A 38 1.71 -19.05 -8.49
N THR A 39 3.02 -18.84 -8.54
CA THR A 39 4.00 -19.89 -8.71
C THR A 39 3.93 -20.90 -7.57
N ALA A 40 3.76 -20.39 -6.33
CA ALA A 40 3.58 -21.21 -5.13
C ALA A 40 2.86 -20.40 -4.04
N ARG A 41 2.03 -21.10 -3.23
CA ARG A 41 1.57 -20.62 -1.94
C ARG A 41 2.43 -21.27 -0.86
N ILE A 42 3.03 -20.46 0.00
CA ILE A 42 4.04 -20.93 0.98
C ILE A 42 3.71 -20.34 2.35
N ALA A 43 3.62 -21.21 3.35
CA ALA A 43 3.47 -20.79 4.74
C ALA A 43 4.81 -20.22 5.28
N TYR A 44 4.74 -19.11 6.02
CA TYR A 44 5.87 -18.52 6.73
C TYR A 44 5.73 -18.67 8.26
N GLY A 45 4.68 -19.33 8.70
CA GLY A 45 4.41 -19.60 10.12
C GLY A 45 3.33 -20.67 10.27
N PRO A 46 3.01 -21.07 11.52
CA PRO A 46 2.11 -22.19 11.82
C PRO A 46 0.61 -21.82 11.69
N ASP A 47 0.25 -20.53 11.70
CA ASP A 47 -1.15 -20.10 11.59
C ASP A 47 -1.63 -20.16 10.14
N SER A 48 -2.89 -20.47 9.93
CA SER A 48 -3.51 -20.58 8.60
C SER A 48 -3.51 -19.25 7.81
N LEU A 49 -3.33 -18.11 8.47
CA LEU A 49 -3.20 -16.79 7.86
C LEU A 49 -1.72 -16.36 7.69
N GLN A 50 -0.77 -17.20 8.10
CA GLN A 50 0.66 -16.94 7.94
C GLN A 50 1.19 -17.60 6.67
N PHE A 51 0.76 -17.09 5.50
CA PHE A 51 1.23 -17.55 4.20
C PHE A 51 1.38 -16.39 3.23
N GLY A 52 2.07 -16.65 2.12
CA GLY A 52 2.13 -15.73 1.00
C GLY A 52 2.07 -16.47 -0.33
N ASP A 53 1.72 -15.73 -1.37
CA ASP A 53 1.72 -16.18 -2.76
C ASP A 53 2.96 -15.63 -3.47
N LEU A 54 3.90 -16.52 -3.78
CA LEU A 54 5.08 -16.21 -4.58
C LEU A 54 4.72 -16.25 -6.07
N ARG A 55 5.10 -15.19 -6.81
CA ARG A 55 5.02 -15.16 -8.28
C ARG A 55 6.37 -14.82 -8.85
N LEU A 56 6.82 -15.62 -9.80
CA LEU A 56 8.09 -15.42 -10.50
C LEU A 56 7.83 -14.98 -11.95
N PRO A 57 8.62 -14.03 -12.47
CA PRO A 57 8.63 -13.73 -13.90
C PRO A 57 9.00 -14.96 -14.73
N GLY A 58 8.56 -14.98 -16.00
CA GLY A 58 8.93 -16.05 -16.94
C GLY A 58 10.36 -15.97 -17.49
N THR A 59 11.15 -15.00 -17.05
CA THR A 59 12.56 -14.81 -17.44
C THR A 59 13.50 -15.48 -16.45
N PRO A 60 14.76 -15.77 -16.82
CA PRO A 60 15.78 -16.21 -15.87
C PRO A 60 16.05 -15.14 -14.79
N GLY A 61 16.22 -15.58 -13.51
CA GLY A 61 16.60 -14.71 -12.39
C GLY A 61 18.12 -14.53 -12.25
N PRO A 62 18.59 -13.92 -11.13
CA PRO A 62 17.79 -13.57 -9.95
C PRO A 62 16.94 -12.30 -10.14
N HIS A 63 15.70 -12.37 -9.64
CA HIS A 63 14.72 -11.29 -9.79
C HIS A 63 14.72 -10.35 -8.60
N PRO A 64 14.61 -9.01 -8.81
CA PRO A 64 14.27 -8.08 -7.73
C PRO A 64 12.92 -8.46 -7.13
N VAL A 65 12.75 -8.21 -5.82
CA VAL A 65 11.58 -8.67 -5.05
C VAL A 65 10.70 -7.50 -4.65
N VAL A 66 9.40 -7.65 -4.85
CA VAL A 66 8.37 -6.75 -4.35
C VAL A 66 7.50 -7.51 -3.35
N ILE A 67 7.58 -7.11 -2.07
CA ILE A 67 6.66 -7.58 -1.04
C ILE A 67 5.37 -6.80 -1.20
N VAL A 68 4.24 -7.49 -1.39
CA VAL A 68 2.92 -6.87 -1.62
C VAL A 68 2.04 -7.13 -0.41
N ILE A 69 1.48 -6.06 0.20
CA ILE A 69 0.71 -6.15 1.44
C ILE A 69 -0.68 -5.54 1.20
N HIS A 70 -1.72 -6.35 1.37
CA HIS A 70 -3.10 -5.92 1.16
C HIS A 70 -3.59 -4.97 2.26
N GLY A 71 -4.60 -4.15 1.94
CA GLY A 71 -5.29 -3.27 2.86
C GLY A 71 -6.42 -3.96 3.64
N GLY A 72 -7.49 -3.20 3.90
CA GLY A 72 -8.71 -3.70 4.56
C GLY A 72 -8.80 -3.35 6.04
N CYS A 73 -8.34 -2.16 6.42
CA CYS A 73 -8.52 -1.63 7.78
C CYS A 73 -8.05 -2.59 8.90
N TRP A 74 -7.12 -3.49 8.61
CA TRP A 74 -6.66 -4.58 9.51
C TRP A 74 -7.80 -5.49 10.01
N VAL A 75 -8.91 -5.62 9.25
CA VAL A 75 -10.10 -6.41 9.60
C VAL A 75 -10.52 -7.29 8.42
N SER A 76 -10.84 -8.57 8.68
CA SER A 76 -11.07 -9.61 7.64
C SER A 76 -12.27 -9.32 6.73
N ARG A 77 -13.30 -8.65 7.26
CA ARG A 77 -14.50 -8.31 6.48
C ARG A 77 -14.25 -7.33 5.33
N PHE A 78 -13.13 -6.57 5.37
CA PHE A 78 -12.83 -5.57 4.34
C PHE A 78 -11.94 -6.10 3.23
N ALA A 79 -10.91 -6.89 3.56
CA ALA A 79 -10.01 -7.47 2.57
C ALA A 79 -9.19 -8.64 3.13
N ASN A 80 -8.59 -9.39 2.20
CA ASN A 80 -7.57 -10.41 2.42
C ASN A 80 -6.58 -10.36 1.25
N ILE A 81 -5.64 -11.29 1.17
CA ILE A 81 -4.62 -11.38 0.12
C ILE A 81 -5.17 -11.27 -1.31
N ARG A 82 -6.42 -11.66 -1.56
CA ARG A 82 -7.07 -11.58 -2.87
C ARG A 82 -7.13 -10.14 -3.38
N ASN A 83 -7.30 -9.18 -2.49
CA ASN A 83 -7.41 -7.77 -2.81
C ASN A 83 -6.13 -7.18 -3.47
N SER A 84 -4.96 -7.74 -3.15
CA SER A 84 -3.67 -7.33 -3.75
C SER A 84 -3.18 -8.25 -4.87
N THR A 85 -3.94 -9.31 -5.19
CA THR A 85 -3.51 -10.36 -6.13
C THR A 85 -3.26 -9.82 -7.54
N ALA A 86 -4.15 -8.97 -8.07
CA ALA A 86 -4.00 -8.40 -9.40
C ALA A 86 -2.80 -7.45 -9.51
N LEU A 87 -2.53 -6.66 -8.45
CA LEU A 87 -1.35 -5.82 -8.35
C LEU A 87 -0.07 -6.66 -8.36
N ALA A 88 -0.03 -7.73 -7.55
CA ALA A 88 1.11 -8.63 -7.48
C ALA A 88 1.36 -9.33 -8.83
N ASP A 89 0.30 -9.72 -9.53
CA ASP A 89 0.39 -10.35 -10.85
C ASP A 89 0.93 -9.39 -11.91
N ALA A 90 0.43 -8.14 -11.93
CA ALA A 90 0.92 -7.11 -12.85
C ALA A 90 2.39 -6.74 -12.61
N LEU A 91 2.82 -6.67 -11.35
CA LEU A 91 4.22 -6.45 -11.00
C LEU A 91 5.10 -7.63 -11.45
N ARG A 92 4.60 -8.88 -11.34
CA ARG A 92 5.30 -10.05 -11.88
C ARG A 92 5.43 -9.96 -13.42
N ASP A 93 4.39 -9.55 -14.14
CA ASP A 93 4.42 -9.34 -15.59
C ASP A 93 5.36 -8.18 -15.98
N ALA A 94 5.57 -7.21 -15.07
CA ALA A 94 6.56 -6.15 -15.22
C ALA A 94 8.02 -6.58 -14.95
N GLY A 95 8.26 -7.85 -14.59
CA GLY A 95 9.60 -8.44 -14.44
C GLY A 95 10.11 -8.55 -13.00
N PHE A 96 9.26 -8.39 -11.99
CA PHE A 96 9.62 -8.49 -10.57
C PHE A 96 9.10 -9.82 -9.97
N ALA A 97 9.89 -10.47 -9.12
CA ALA A 97 9.34 -11.47 -8.23
C ALA A 97 8.41 -10.79 -7.21
N THR A 98 7.22 -11.32 -7.01
CA THR A 98 6.30 -10.76 -6.01
C THR A 98 6.02 -11.76 -4.89
N TRP A 99 6.09 -11.28 -3.65
CA TRP A 99 5.71 -11.98 -2.45
C TRP A 99 4.48 -11.30 -1.86
N ASN A 100 3.28 -11.80 -2.23
CA ASN A 100 2.00 -11.26 -1.79
C ASN A 100 1.62 -11.92 -0.48
N VAL A 101 1.53 -11.13 0.60
CA VAL A 101 1.48 -11.61 1.98
C VAL A 101 0.06 -11.54 2.54
N GLU A 102 -0.41 -12.64 3.14
CA GLU A 102 -1.54 -12.68 4.07
C GLU A 102 -1.01 -12.53 5.50
N TYR A 103 -1.81 -11.98 6.41
CA TYR A 103 -1.43 -11.74 7.80
C TYR A 103 -2.66 -11.77 8.72
N ARG A 104 -2.48 -12.05 10.02
CA ARG A 104 -3.56 -12.01 11.01
C ARG A 104 -4.01 -10.58 11.25
N ARG A 105 -5.31 -10.37 11.17
CA ARG A 105 -5.98 -9.10 11.39
C ARG A 105 -6.57 -9.04 12.79
N THR A 106 -7.07 -7.89 13.22
CA THR A 106 -7.56 -7.64 14.59
C THR A 106 -8.71 -8.57 15.00
N ASP A 107 -9.51 -9.04 14.04
CA ASP A 107 -10.61 -9.97 14.22
C ASP A 107 -10.22 -11.45 14.01
N SER A 108 -8.94 -11.74 13.77
CA SER A 108 -8.39 -13.09 13.69
C SER A 108 -7.88 -13.53 15.07
N PRO A 109 -7.96 -14.82 15.44
CA PRO A 109 -7.35 -15.32 16.66
C PRO A 109 -5.87 -14.92 16.74
N GLY A 110 -5.50 -14.24 17.82
CA GLY A 110 -4.14 -13.75 18.02
C GLY A 110 -3.71 -12.61 17.08
N GLY A 111 -4.63 -11.95 16.37
CA GLY A 111 -4.33 -10.75 15.58
C GLY A 111 -4.23 -9.48 16.44
N GLY A 112 -3.96 -8.33 15.81
CA GLY A 112 -3.65 -7.09 16.52
C GLY A 112 -2.21 -7.06 17.03
N TRP A 113 -1.96 -6.16 17.98
CA TRP A 113 -0.64 -6.00 18.59
C TRP A 113 -0.22 -7.20 19.44
N PRO A 114 1.01 -7.70 19.35
CA PRO A 114 2.07 -7.30 18.38
C PRO A 114 1.99 -8.08 17.06
N ASN A 115 1.10 -9.07 16.98
CA ASN A 115 1.17 -10.16 16.02
C ASN A 115 0.90 -9.75 14.56
N THR A 116 0.02 -8.76 14.31
CA THR A 116 -0.18 -8.24 12.94
C THR A 116 1.12 -7.67 12.37
N PHE A 117 1.91 -6.98 13.17
CA PHE A 117 3.22 -6.46 12.78
C PHE A 117 4.26 -7.58 12.63
N LEU A 118 4.30 -8.50 13.60
CA LEU A 118 5.23 -9.62 13.56
C LEU A 118 4.96 -10.59 12.41
N ASP A 119 3.73 -10.71 11.95
CA ASP A 119 3.40 -11.56 10.80
C ASP A 119 4.01 -11.00 9.52
N VAL A 120 3.82 -9.72 9.21
CA VAL A 120 4.42 -9.11 8.02
C VAL A 120 5.95 -9.04 8.12
N ALA A 121 6.49 -8.86 9.33
CA ALA A 121 7.92 -8.92 9.59
C ALA A 121 8.48 -10.33 9.29
N ARG A 122 7.84 -11.36 9.84
CA ARG A 122 8.22 -12.76 9.61
C ARG A 122 8.11 -13.16 8.14
N ALA A 123 7.01 -12.75 7.47
CA ALA A 123 6.83 -12.97 6.04
C ALA A 123 7.95 -12.34 5.22
N THR A 124 8.40 -11.14 5.61
CA THR A 124 9.52 -10.43 4.97
C THR A 124 10.83 -11.18 5.17
N ASP A 125 11.14 -11.62 6.39
CA ASP A 125 12.39 -12.36 6.69
C ASP A 125 12.42 -13.76 6.08
N HIS A 126 11.25 -14.38 5.90
CA HIS A 126 11.11 -15.69 5.25
C HIS A 126 11.62 -15.66 3.79
N LEU A 127 11.72 -14.49 3.16
CA LEU A 127 12.36 -14.35 1.85
C LEU A 127 13.81 -14.89 1.82
N ARG A 128 14.54 -14.86 2.94
CA ARG A 128 15.88 -15.45 3.04
C ARG A 128 15.85 -16.97 2.79
N GLU A 129 14.85 -17.64 3.31
CA GLU A 129 14.64 -19.08 3.04
C GLU A 129 14.20 -19.30 1.58
N LEU A 130 13.26 -18.48 1.10
CA LEU A 130 12.78 -18.59 -0.28
C LEU A 130 13.91 -18.39 -1.30
N ALA A 131 14.85 -17.49 -1.03
CA ALA A 131 16.00 -17.24 -1.92
C ALA A 131 16.95 -18.42 -2.05
N THR A 132 16.89 -19.41 -1.16
CA THR A 132 17.66 -20.67 -1.30
C THR A 132 17.04 -21.62 -2.33
N ARG A 133 15.75 -21.43 -2.67
CA ARG A 133 14.98 -22.31 -3.55
C ARG A 133 14.56 -21.62 -4.86
N TYR A 134 14.48 -20.33 -4.83
CA TYR A 134 14.02 -19.50 -5.96
C TYR A 134 15.07 -18.43 -6.28
N ALA A 135 15.21 -18.10 -7.54
CA ALA A 135 16.19 -17.08 -7.99
C ALA A 135 15.72 -15.66 -7.64
N LEU A 136 15.84 -15.27 -6.37
CA LEU A 136 15.48 -13.97 -5.81
C LEU A 136 16.73 -13.15 -5.51
N ASP A 137 16.71 -11.87 -5.88
CA ASP A 137 17.73 -10.91 -5.51
C ASP A 137 17.27 -10.09 -4.29
N LEU A 138 17.65 -10.53 -3.11
CA LEU A 138 17.26 -9.86 -1.86
C LEU A 138 17.97 -8.52 -1.64
N THR A 139 19.03 -8.23 -2.38
CA THR A 139 19.69 -6.92 -2.33
C THR A 139 18.84 -5.83 -3.02
N ARG A 140 17.86 -6.25 -3.84
CA ARG A 140 16.87 -5.41 -4.52
C ARG A 140 15.48 -5.82 -4.08
N THR A 141 15.15 -5.49 -2.83
CA THR A 141 13.83 -5.76 -2.23
C THR A 141 13.17 -4.47 -1.79
N ILE A 142 11.90 -4.28 -2.14
CA ILE A 142 11.04 -3.20 -1.63
C ILE A 142 9.75 -3.76 -1.06
N ALA A 143 9.03 -2.95 -0.27
CA ALA A 143 7.66 -3.23 0.10
C ALA A 143 6.71 -2.28 -0.65
N ILE A 144 5.56 -2.80 -1.07
CA ILE A 144 4.42 -2.03 -1.55
C ILE A 144 3.18 -2.48 -0.80
N GLY A 145 2.34 -1.54 -0.38
CA GLY A 145 1.11 -1.87 0.32
C GLY A 145 0.04 -0.82 0.14
N HIS A 146 -1.22 -1.25 0.24
CA HIS A 146 -2.37 -0.38 0.09
C HIS A 146 -3.04 -0.10 1.44
N SER A 147 -3.39 1.18 1.73
CA SER A 147 -4.16 1.56 2.92
C SER A 147 -3.52 1.00 4.22
N ALA A 148 -4.19 0.13 4.96
CA ALA A 148 -3.63 -0.60 6.11
C ALA A 148 -2.35 -1.38 5.76
N GLY A 149 -2.28 -1.98 4.56
CA GLY A 149 -1.05 -2.61 4.06
C GLY A 149 0.05 -1.61 3.72
N GLY A 150 -0.33 -0.39 3.30
CA GLY A 150 0.59 0.73 3.11
C GLY A 150 1.21 1.20 4.42
N HIS A 151 0.44 1.21 5.50
CA HIS A 151 0.96 1.40 6.85
C HIS A 151 2.00 0.33 7.22
N LEU A 152 1.67 -0.94 7.05
CA LEU A 152 2.57 -2.05 7.36
C LEU A 152 3.84 -2.04 6.48
N ALA A 153 3.72 -1.63 5.21
CA ALA A 153 4.88 -1.46 4.32
C ALA A 153 5.81 -0.32 4.78
N LEU A 154 5.26 0.84 5.17
CA LEU A 154 6.02 1.95 5.74
C LEU A 154 6.69 1.54 7.05
N TRP A 155 5.99 0.81 7.91
CA TRP A 155 6.54 0.30 9.16
C TRP A 155 7.70 -0.70 8.91
N LEU A 156 7.58 -1.60 7.94
CA LEU A 156 8.69 -2.49 7.55
C LEU A 156 9.92 -1.71 7.09
N ALA A 157 9.72 -0.60 6.36
CA ALA A 157 10.80 0.28 5.92
C ALA A 157 11.47 1.04 7.08
N ALA A 158 10.79 1.14 8.23
CA ALA A 158 11.27 1.74 9.46
C ALA A 158 11.83 0.73 10.48
N ALA A 159 12.02 -0.54 10.11
CA ALA A 159 12.31 -1.63 11.04
C ALA A 159 13.59 -1.39 11.89
N ASP A 160 14.57 -0.68 11.35
CA ASP A 160 15.82 -0.29 12.05
C ASP A 160 15.64 0.86 13.04
N ARG A 161 14.47 1.50 13.06
CA ARG A 161 14.11 2.61 13.94
C ARG A 161 13.19 2.20 15.08
N VAL A 162 12.62 0.99 15.02
CA VAL A 162 11.76 0.47 16.09
C VAL A 162 12.57 0.36 17.38
N PRO A 163 12.07 0.92 18.50
CA PRO A 163 12.78 0.84 19.77
C PRO A 163 13.09 -0.61 20.17
N PRO A 164 14.33 -0.94 20.59
CA PRO A 164 14.74 -2.32 20.87
C PRO A 164 13.97 -2.96 22.05
N THR A 165 13.35 -2.14 22.88
CA THR A 165 12.48 -2.59 23.99
C THR A 165 11.05 -2.90 23.56
N SER A 166 10.68 -2.62 22.30
CA SER A 166 9.33 -2.89 21.80
C SER A 166 9.13 -4.37 21.50
N GLU A 167 7.89 -4.87 21.75
CA GLU A 167 7.49 -6.25 21.40
C GLU A 167 7.61 -6.57 19.89
N ILE A 168 7.63 -5.53 19.04
CA ILE A 168 7.78 -5.67 17.57
C ILE A 168 9.20 -5.36 17.07
N ALA A 169 10.17 -5.17 17.99
CA ALA A 169 11.57 -5.00 17.62
C ALA A 169 12.14 -6.27 16.99
N ARG A 170 13.08 -6.10 16.05
CA ARG A 170 13.72 -7.19 15.33
C ARG A 170 15.24 -7.06 15.38
N THR A 171 15.94 -8.17 15.58
CA THR A 171 17.40 -8.16 15.71
C THR A 171 18.11 -7.99 14.35
N ASP A 172 17.61 -8.63 13.31
CA ASP A 172 18.20 -8.59 11.95
C ASP A 172 17.10 -8.56 10.89
N PRO A 173 16.38 -7.44 10.72
CA PRO A 173 15.35 -7.33 9.70
C PRO A 173 15.97 -7.39 8.29
N LEU A 174 15.26 -8.04 7.35
CA LEU A 174 15.62 -7.94 5.94
C LEU A 174 15.54 -6.48 5.52
N ARG A 175 16.66 -5.94 4.99
CA ARG A 175 16.74 -4.54 4.59
C ARG A 175 15.99 -4.31 3.28
N LEU A 176 15.14 -3.31 3.27
CA LEU A 176 14.45 -2.84 2.07
C LEU A 176 15.27 -1.73 1.40
N ARG A 177 15.16 -1.61 0.09
CA ARG A 177 15.72 -0.49 -0.69
C ARG A 177 14.78 0.73 -0.76
N GLY A 178 13.51 0.53 -0.43
CA GLY A 178 12.50 1.57 -0.45
C GLY A 178 11.12 1.02 -0.18
N VAL A 179 10.14 1.92 -0.16
CA VAL A 179 8.74 1.59 0.06
C VAL A 179 7.84 2.39 -0.87
N VAL A 180 6.78 1.75 -1.38
CA VAL A 180 5.68 2.40 -2.10
C VAL A 180 4.41 2.24 -1.27
N ALA A 181 3.90 3.32 -0.74
CA ALA A 181 2.66 3.33 0.03
C ALA A 181 1.51 3.82 -0.88
N LEU A 182 0.58 2.93 -1.21
CA LEU A 182 -0.61 3.23 -1.99
C LEU A 182 -1.71 3.66 -1.02
N ALA A 183 -1.98 4.96 -0.93
CA ALA A 183 -2.87 5.55 0.08
C ALA A 183 -2.55 5.04 1.50
N GLY A 184 -1.26 4.89 1.82
CA GLY A 184 -0.79 4.30 3.07
C GLY A 184 -0.93 5.24 4.26
N ILE A 185 -1.27 4.67 5.41
CA ILE A 185 -1.47 5.40 6.66
C ILE A 185 -0.12 5.52 7.38
N ALA A 186 0.38 6.73 7.59
CA ALA A 186 1.66 6.95 8.25
C ALA A 186 1.53 7.27 9.74
N ASP A 187 0.38 7.84 10.15
CA ASP A 187 0.08 8.21 11.55
C ASP A 187 -1.20 7.51 12.01
N LEU A 188 -1.05 6.55 12.91
CA LEU A 188 -2.18 5.81 13.48
C LEU A 188 -3.01 6.66 14.45
N ALA A 189 -2.39 7.57 15.19
CA ALA A 189 -3.08 8.43 16.12
C ALA A 189 -3.95 9.47 15.39
N ASP A 190 -3.43 10.08 14.30
CA ASP A 190 -4.23 10.97 13.45
C ASP A 190 -5.33 10.18 12.73
N PHE A 191 -5.02 9.03 12.12
CA PHE A 191 -6.00 8.21 11.40
C PHE A 191 -7.18 7.80 12.30
N ARG A 192 -6.92 7.48 13.56
CA ARG A 192 -7.93 7.16 14.57
C ARG A 192 -9.00 8.25 14.67
N THR A 193 -8.64 9.52 14.51
CA THR A 193 -9.55 10.67 14.70
C THR A 193 -10.65 10.78 13.64
N TYR A 194 -10.48 10.16 12.46
CA TYR A 194 -11.43 10.27 11.36
C TYR A 194 -11.84 8.93 10.73
N THR A 195 -11.28 7.81 11.19
CA THR A 195 -11.59 6.49 10.61
C THR A 195 -12.98 5.95 10.96
N ALA A 196 -13.64 6.46 11.99
CA ALA A 196 -14.91 5.92 12.50
C ALA A 196 -15.99 5.74 11.40
N ASN A 197 -16.09 6.67 10.46
CA ASN A 197 -17.05 6.64 9.36
C ASN A 197 -16.55 5.85 8.12
N ILE A 198 -15.35 5.30 8.16
CA ILE A 198 -14.70 4.61 7.05
C ILE A 198 -14.52 3.14 7.39
N CYS A 199 -13.74 2.86 8.43
CA CYS A 199 -13.37 1.53 8.90
C CYS A 199 -14.09 1.12 10.19
N GLY A 200 -14.66 2.07 10.93
CA GLY A 200 -15.08 1.91 12.31
C GLY A 200 -13.93 2.14 13.28
N ASP A 201 -14.13 1.77 14.54
CA ASP A 201 -13.06 1.77 15.54
C ASP A 201 -12.15 0.55 15.33
N VAL A 202 -11.05 0.73 14.61
CA VAL A 202 -10.12 -0.36 14.24
C VAL A 202 -8.72 -0.14 14.81
N ILE A 203 -8.38 1.10 15.19
CA ILE A 203 -7.02 1.42 15.64
C ILE A 203 -6.81 0.97 17.08
N ASP A 204 -7.79 1.20 17.99
CA ASP A 204 -7.70 0.74 19.36
C ASP A 204 -7.60 -0.81 19.44
N PRO A 205 -8.40 -1.60 18.71
CA PRO A 205 -8.18 -3.05 18.60
C PRO A 205 -6.81 -3.43 18.01
N LEU A 206 -6.31 -2.69 17.01
CA LEU A 206 -5.00 -2.96 16.41
C LEU A 206 -3.88 -2.74 17.42
N MET A 207 -3.94 -1.65 18.19
CA MET A 207 -2.87 -1.21 19.09
C MET A 207 -3.06 -1.71 20.54
N GLY A 208 -4.24 -2.30 20.84
CA GLY A 208 -4.61 -2.73 22.19
C GLY A 208 -5.01 -1.59 23.12
N GLY A 209 -5.47 -0.46 22.58
CA GLY A 209 -5.93 0.72 23.29
C GLY A 209 -5.60 2.03 22.60
N SER A 210 -6.03 3.15 23.22
CA SER A 210 -5.79 4.51 22.70
C SER A 210 -4.32 4.93 22.80
N PRO A 211 -3.90 6.03 22.13
CA PRO A 211 -2.55 6.58 22.26
C PRO A 211 -2.15 6.91 23.71
N GLU A 212 -3.11 7.36 24.52
CA GLU A 212 -2.90 7.67 25.94
C GLU A 212 -2.69 6.41 26.77
N GLN A 213 -3.35 5.30 26.42
CA GLN A 213 -3.26 4.01 27.11
C GLN A 213 -2.03 3.21 26.68
N GLN A 214 -1.62 3.35 25.42
CA GLN A 214 -0.55 2.55 24.78
C GLN A 214 0.53 3.42 24.09
N PRO A 215 1.05 4.49 24.72
CA PRO A 215 1.94 5.44 24.04
C PRO A 215 3.19 4.79 23.43
N ALA A 216 3.77 3.78 24.09
CA ALA A 216 4.92 3.05 23.59
C ALA A 216 4.62 2.24 22.31
N ARG A 217 3.40 1.71 22.18
CA ARG A 217 2.99 0.97 20.99
C ARG A 217 2.79 1.91 19.79
N TYR A 218 2.17 3.07 20.00
CA TYR A 218 2.04 4.09 18.95
C TYR A 218 3.41 4.65 18.52
N ALA A 219 4.33 4.86 19.47
CA ALA A 219 5.70 5.27 19.16
C ALA A 219 6.46 4.23 18.33
N ALA A 220 6.18 2.94 18.50
CA ALA A 220 6.82 1.85 17.76
C ALA A 220 6.07 1.43 16.49
N GLY A 221 4.75 1.64 16.43
CA GLY A 221 3.88 1.15 15.36
C GLY A 221 3.48 2.22 14.34
N SER A 222 3.51 3.53 14.67
CA SER A 222 3.21 4.61 13.71
C SER A 222 4.46 5.00 12.92
N PRO A 223 4.48 4.84 11.59
CA PRO A 223 5.65 5.19 10.76
C PRO A 223 6.19 6.60 10.99
N VAL A 224 5.33 7.62 11.16
CA VAL A 224 5.79 9.00 11.42
C VAL A 224 6.59 9.15 12.71
N ALA A 225 6.31 8.34 13.73
CA ALA A 225 7.05 8.34 14.99
C ALA A 225 8.47 7.74 14.84
N LEU A 226 8.71 7.02 13.75
CA LEU A 226 9.98 6.36 13.43
C LEU A 226 10.83 7.12 12.40
N PHE A 227 10.39 8.31 11.98
CA PHE A 227 11.14 9.13 11.04
C PHE A 227 12.46 9.67 11.64
N PRO A 228 13.52 9.93 10.83
CA PRO A 228 13.59 9.70 9.38
C PRO A 228 13.69 8.22 9.01
N LEU A 229 13.05 7.81 7.89
CA LEU A 229 13.31 6.50 7.30
C LEU A 229 14.70 6.51 6.65
N SER A 230 15.40 5.39 6.77
CA SER A 230 16.73 5.18 6.16
C SER A 230 16.66 4.91 4.65
N VAL A 231 15.46 4.70 4.10
CA VAL A 231 15.21 4.37 2.70
C VAL A 231 14.19 5.31 2.05
N PRO A 232 14.25 5.51 0.71
CA PRO A 232 13.28 6.32 0.00
C PRO A 232 11.86 5.78 0.14
N GLN A 233 10.90 6.71 0.31
CA GLN A 233 9.47 6.41 0.35
C GLN A 233 8.71 7.16 -0.74
N VAL A 234 7.77 6.47 -1.38
CA VAL A 234 6.86 7.03 -2.37
C VAL A 234 5.44 6.82 -1.88
N GLN A 235 4.70 7.90 -1.71
CA GLN A 235 3.27 7.88 -1.39
C GLN A 235 2.49 8.16 -2.67
N ILE A 236 1.63 7.22 -3.10
CA ILE A 236 0.75 7.38 -4.26
C ILE A 236 -0.70 7.41 -3.75
N VAL A 237 -1.43 8.48 -4.05
CA VAL A 237 -2.80 8.67 -3.59
C VAL A 237 -3.71 9.15 -4.71
N GLY A 238 -5.00 8.84 -4.63
CA GLY A 238 -6.00 9.42 -5.50
C GLY A 238 -6.40 10.83 -5.06
N ALA A 239 -6.62 11.75 -6.01
CA ALA A 239 -7.10 13.09 -5.71
C ALA A 239 -8.50 13.08 -5.06
N LEU A 240 -9.31 12.06 -5.39
CA LEU A 240 -10.68 11.87 -4.89
C LEU A 240 -10.74 10.86 -3.73
N ASP A 241 -9.60 10.51 -3.13
CA ASP A 241 -9.55 9.58 -2.00
C ASP A 241 -10.18 10.20 -0.75
N ARG A 242 -11.22 9.53 -0.23
CA ARG A 242 -11.92 9.95 1.00
C ARG A 242 -11.39 9.25 2.26
N VAL A 243 -10.65 8.18 2.09
CA VAL A 243 -10.02 7.44 3.20
C VAL A 243 -8.70 8.10 3.59
N MET A 244 -7.94 8.59 2.59
CA MET A 244 -6.70 9.36 2.78
C MET A 244 -6.93 10.81 2.33
N PRO A 245 -7.56 11.65 3.17
CA PRO A 245 -7.88 13.04 2.81
C PRO A 245 -6.60 13.86 2.61
N ALA A 246 -6.74 14.99 1.89
CA ALA A 246 -5.63 15.88 1.57
C ALA A 246 -4.78 16.23 2.81
N ARG A 247 -5.43 16.60 3.93
CA ARG A 247 -4.74 16.95 5.18
C ARG A 247 -3.81 15.84 5.71
N ALA A 248 -4.22 14.55 5.57
CA ALA A 248 -3.44 13.43 6.08
C ALA A 248 -2.20 13.16 5.20
N ARG A 249 -2.34 13.22 3.87
CA ARG A 249 -1.20 13.06 2.96
C ARG A 249 -0.21 14.22 3.04
N GLU A 250 -0.71 15.45 3.22
CA GLU A 250 0.10 16.66 3.40
C GLU A 250 0.85 16.64 4.75
N ALA A 251 0.20 16.16 5.83
CA ALA A 251 0.85 15.97 7.13
C ALA A 251 1.97 14.92 7.06
N HIS A 252 1.74 13.80 6.34
CA HIS A 252 2.79 12.81 6.09
C HIS A 252 3.97 13.41 5.32
N GLU A 253 3.71 14.14 4.22
CA GLU A 253 4.75 14.82 3.44
C GLU A 253 5.53 15.81 4.31
N ALA A 254 4.83 16.65 5.08
CA ALA A 254 5.46 17.65 5.95
C ALA A 254 6.35 16.97 7.03
N ALA A 255 5.88 15.91 7.66
CA ALA A 255 6.64 15.16 8.65
C ALA A 255 7.88 14.49 8.04
N ALA A 256 7.74 13.87 6.87
CA ALA A 256 8.84 13.24 6.16
C ALA A 256 9.91 14.28 5.76
N ARG A 257 9.52 15.41 5.20
CA ARG A 257 10.44 16.51 4.82
C ARG A 257 11.13 17.12 6.05
N ALA A 258 10.39 17.37 7.12
CA ALA A 258 10.94 17.94 8.36
C ALA A 258 11.98 17.01 9.01
N SER A 259 11.81 15.69 8.87
CA SER A 259 12.74 14.69 9.37
C SER A 259 13.98 14.49 8.48
N GLY A 260 13.99 15.01 7.25
CA GLY A 260 15.03 14.74 6.25
C GLY A 260 14.88 13.40 5.53
N SER A 261 13.72 12.72 5.66
CA SER A 261 13.43 11.49 4.90
C SER A 261 13.35 11.79 3.40
N ALA A 262 13.90 10.89 2.57
CA ALA A 262 13.67 10.93 1.12
C ALA A 262 12.20 10.53 0.82
N PHE A 263 11.39 11.51 0.42
CA PHE A 263 9.95 11.37 0.24
C PHE A 263 9.48 11.94 -1.09
N GLU A 264 8.57 11.22 -1.74
CA GLU A 264 7.85 11.68 -2.93
C GLU A 264 6.34 11.43 -2.76
N LEU A 265 5.54 12.46 -2.97
CA LEU A 265 4.08 12.36 -3.06
C LEU A 265 3.65 12.42 -4.52
N ILE A 266 2.88 11.44 -4.97
CA ILE A 266 2.25 11.39 -6.30
C ILE A 266 0.73 11.36 -6.12
N VAL A 267 0.06 12.40 -6.59
CA VAL A 267 -1.40 12.50 -6.57
C VAL A 267 -1.93 12.15 -7.96
N ILE A 268 -2.85 11.19 -8.04
CA ILE A 268 -3.45 10.72 -9.29
C ILE A 268 -4.81 11.40 -9.46
N GLU A 269 -4.91 12.29 -10.44
CA GLU A 269 -6.16 12.97 -10.78
C GLU A 269 -7.24 11.98 -11.22
N GLY A 270 -8.48 12.21 -10.79
CA GLY A 270 -9.63 11.37 -11.09
C GLY A 270 -9.65 10.00 -10.38
N ALA A 271 -8.63 9.66 -9.60
CA ALA A 271 -8.56 8.41 -8.86
C ALA A 271 -9.07 8.57 -7.42
N GLY A 272 -9.73 7.53 -6.90
CA GLY A 272 -10.11 7.38 -5.49
C GLY A 272 -9.16 6.45 -4.73
N HIS A 273 -9.69 5.84 -3.66
CA HIS A 273 -8.90 4.99 -2.76
C HIS A 273 -8.43 3.67 -3.39
N HIS A 274 -9.26 3.07 -4.25
CA HIS A 274 -8.98 1.74 -4.81
C HIS A 274 -8.32 1.78 -6.19
N GLU A 275 -8.44 2.87 -6.92
CA GLU A 275 -7.76 3.05 -8.21
C GLU A 275 -6.25 2.93 -8.07
N VAL A 276 -5.68 3.41 -6.94
CA VAL A 276 -4.22 3.38 -6.71
C VAL A 276 -3.64 1.97 -6.50
N MET A 277 -4.46 0.93 -6.44
CA MET A 277 -4.00 -0.45 -6.40
C MET A 277 -4.42 -1.27 -7.63
N SER A 278 -5.20 -0.68 -8.54
CA SER A 278 -5.65 -1.36 -9.75
C SER A 278 -4.62 -1.22 -10.88
N PRO A 279 -4.09 -2.33 -11.43
CA PRO A 279 -3.18 -2.27 -12.57
C PRO A 279 -3.86 -1.84 -13.88
N ARG A 280 -5.19 -1.63 -13.84
CA ARG A 280 -6.00 -1.15 -14.97
C ARG A 280 -6.37 0.32 -14.86
N SER A 281 -5.97 0.99 -13.81
CA SER A 281 -6.26 2.41 -13.57
C SER A 281 -5.17 3.32 -14.12
N SER A 282 -5.45 4.64 -14.10
CA SER A 282 -4.48 5.69 -14.41
C SER A 282 -3.30 5.75 -13.43
N ALA A 283 -3.38 5.08 -12.27
CA ALA A 283 -2.30 5.03 -11.29
C ALA A 283 -1.17 4.05 -11.68
N TRP A 284 -1.46 3.02 -12.48
CA TRP A 284 -0.51 1.97 -12.81
C TRP A 284 0.85 2.48 -13.35
N PRO A 285 0.91 3.41 -14.31
CA PRO A 285 2.20 3.91 -14.80
C PRO A 285 3.06 4.58 -13.72
N ALA A 286 2.44 5.23 -12.73
CA ALA A 286 3.15 5.84 -11.61
C ALA A 286 3.69 4.76 -10.64
N ILE A 287 2.88 3.74 -10.37
CA ILE A 287 3.28 2.60 -9.53
C ILE A 287 4.48 1.89 -10.16
N GLU A 288 4.36 1.49 -11.41
CA GLU A 288 5.42 0.75 -12.11
C GLU A 288 6.72 1.55 -12.20
N ARG A 289 6.66 2.84 -12.54
CA ARG A 289 7.86 3.71 -12.56
C ARG A 289 8.51 3.82 -11.18
N SER A 290 7.73 3.97 -10.11
CA SER A 290 8.24 4.07 -8.74
C SER A 290 8.95 2.78 -8.32
N VAL A 291 8.34 1.62 -8.60
CA VAL A 291 8.93 0.31 -8.31
C VAL A 291 10.23 0.11 -9.10
N ARG A 292 10.24 0.39 -10.42
CA ARG A 292 11.44 0.29 -11.27
C ARG A 292 12.57 1.18 -10.76
N ARG A 293 12.28 2.42 -10.40
CA ARG A 293 13.27 3.35 -9.88
C ARG A 293 13.88 2.88 -8.55
N LEU A 294 13.07 2.42 -7.61
CA LEU A 294 13.54 1.94 -6.31
C LEU A 294 14.35 0.64 -6.42
N LEU A 295 14.09 -0.17 -7.43
CA LEU A 295 14.76 -1.45 -7.69
C LEU A 295 15.86 -1.37 -8.76
N ALA A 296 16.15 -0.17 -9.28
CA ALA A 296 17.26 0.02 -10.23
C ALA A 296 18.59 -0.44 -9.59
N PRO A 297 19.54 -0.95 -10.39
CA PRO A 297 20.86 -1.40 -9.93
C PRO A 297 21.63 -0.37 -9.10
#